data_bb64964d1c7272c724784ba9dfab8c8c
#
_entry.id   bb64964d1c7272c724784ba9dfab8c8c
#
_cell.length_a   1.000
_cell.length_b   1.000
_cell.length_c   1.000
_cell.angle_alpha   90.00
_cell.angle_beta   90.00
_cell.angle_gamma   90.00
#
_symmetry.space_group_name_H-M   'P 1'
#
loop_
_entity.id
_entity.type
_entity.pdbx_description
1 polymer ?
#
loop_
_entity_poly.entity_id
_entity_poly.type
_entity_poly.pdbx_seq_one_letter_code
_entity_poly.pdbx_strand_id
1 'polypeptide(L)'
;AVTRRRSESRQGIRISDEKKSEMDELITKLVKKGQPLTHIYAEHENEIPVCLRTLYNYIDDGELTVKNIDLRRKTGYKKRGKGYQPPLGFANIEFRQGRTYTDFEYAMKAKYTEDEVVEMDTVKGVREQGKRLLTMIFRKNNVMLLFLMPDGKAESVKRAFDYLEAGLGIEVFRRLFPVILTDNGSEFKKVDELELTTDEDGFLIYRTSLYYCDPMASWQKGCIEKNHEFIRYAIPKKKSLNSYNQDDITKLMNHINSVKRPGLGNKSPYELVEEDDEDFQELMRFLKMHLIPPDEVHLMPDLFVKK
;
A
#
# COMPACT_ATOMS: atom_id res chain seq x y z
N ALA A 1 33.15 -32.10 -18.30
CA ALA A 1 32.89 -33.17 -17.32
C ALA A 1 32.90 -32.65 -15.88
N VAL A 2 33.86 -31.84 -15.45
CA VAL A 2 33.98 -31.31 -14.08
C VAL A 2 32.85 -30.32 -13.76
N THR A 3 32.46 -29.49 -14.72
CA THR A 3 31.36 -28.50 -14.54
C THR A 3 30.01 -29.18 -14.41
N ARG A 4 29.76 -30.28 -15.14
CA ARG A 4 28.53 -31.06 -15.09
C ARG A 4 28.40 -31.81 -13.76
N ARG A 5 29.47 -32.45 -13.26
CA ARG A 5 29.51 -33.07 -11.92
C ARG A 5 29.31 -32.08 -10.78
N ARG A 6 29.84 -30.84 -10.89
CA ARG A 6 29.59 -29.76 -9.91
C ARG A 6 28.17 -29.24 -9.96
N SER A 7 27.50 -29.27 -11.10
CA SER A 7 26.08 -28.93 -11.26
C SER A 7 25.20 -30.01 -10.65
N GLU A 8 25.46 -31.28 -10.94
CA GLU A 8 24.73 -32.45 -10.41
C GLU A 8 24.87 -32.58 -8.88
N SER A 9 26.04 -32.26 -8.31
CA SER A 9 26.25 -32.26 -6.86
C SER A 9 25.58 -31.09 -6.13
N ARG A 10 25.00 -30.11 -6.85
CA ARG A 10 24.24 -29.00 -6.31
C ARG A 10 22.73 -29.17 -6.45
N GLN A 11 22.27 -30.22 -7.10
CA GLN A 11 20.87 -30.58 -7.20
C GLN A 11 20.46 -31.36 -5.95
N GLY A 12 19.27 -31.03 -5.43
CA GLY A 12 18.64 -31.69 -4.28
C GLY A 12 18.65 -30.84 -3.00
N ILE A 13 17.81 -31.27 -2.10
CA ILE A 13 17.60 -30.62 -0.80
C ILE A 13 18.72 -31.07 0.16
N ARG A 14 19.36 -30.09 0.83
CA ARG A 14 20.46 -30.32 1.77
C ARG A 14 20.03 -30.26 3.24
N ILE A 15 18.75 -30.46 3.51
CA ILE A 15 18.17 -30.51 4.86
C ILE A 15 17.56 -31.88 5.10
N SER A 16 17.43 -32.29 6.36
CA SER A 16 16.77 -33.56 6.71
C SER A 16 15.30 -33.56 6.29
N ASP A 17 14.75 -34.75 6.02
CA ASP A 17 13.36 -34.89 5.60
C ASP A 17 12.38 -34.35 6.67
N GLU A 18 12.73 -34.50 7.95
CA GLU A 18 11.94 -33.94 9.06
C GLU A 18 11.87 -32.41 8.98
N LYS A 19 13.02 -31.74 8.87
CA LYS A 19 13.06 -30.26 8.74
C LYS A 19 12.40 -29.76 7.46
N LYS A 20 12.50 -30.55 6.36
CA LYS A 20 11.77 -30.24 5.12
C LYS A 20 10.27 -30.27 5.35
N SER A 21 9.77 -31.30 6.04
CA SER A 21 8.34 -31.48 6.32
C SER A 21 7.81 -30.34 7.20
N GLU A 22 8.50 -30.00 8.29
CA GLU A 22 8.12 -28.91 9.19
C GLU A 22 8.07 -27.56 8.44
N MET A 23 9.10 -27.26 7.65
CA MET A 23 9.17 -26.04 6.83
C MET A 23 8.04 -25.99 5.79
N ASP A 24 7.76 -27.09 5.09
CA ASP A 24 6.70 -27.16 4.07
C ASP A 24 5.31 -26.99 4.70
N GLU A 25 5.06 -27.57 5.85
CA GLU A 25 3.80 -27.41 6.58
C GLU A 25 3.57 -25.96 7.01
N LEU A 26 4.59 -25.31 7.62
CA LEU A 26 4.57 -23.92 8.03
C LEU A 26 4.27 -23.00 6.84
N ILE A 27 5.07 -23.12 5.77
CA ILE A 27 4.94 -22.28 4.57
C ILE A 27 3.57 -22.49 3.91
N THR A 28 3.12 -23.73 3.77
CA THR A 28 1.85 -24.05 3.15
C THR A 28 0.68 -23.44 3.92
N LYS A 29 0.70 -23.52 5.26
CA LYS A 29 -0.31 -22.93 6.14
C LYS A 29 -0.41 -21.40 5.95
N LEU A 30 0.74 -20.71 5.90
CA LEU A 30 0.79 -19.25 5.86
C LEU A 30 0.55 -18.69 4.44
N VAL A 31 1.04 -19.36 3.40
CA VAL A 31 0.76 -19.00 2.00
C VAL A 31 -0.74 -19.13 1.70
N LYS A 32 -1.44 -20.12 2.27
CA LYS A 32 -2.91 -20.24 2.13
C LYS A 32 -3.68 -19.07 2.75
N LYS A 33 -3.11 -18.35 3.72
CA LYS A 33 -3.67 -17.09 4.23
C LYS A 33 -3.38 -15.89 3.32
N GLY A 34 -2.68 -16.09 2.20
CA GLY A 34 -2.29 -15.05 1.26
C GLY A 34 -1.08 -14.23 1.71
N GLN A 35 -0.31 -14.73 2.68
CA GLN A 35 0.91 -14.06 3.12
C GLN A 35 1.99 -14.14 2.03
N PRO A 36 2.71 -13.02 1.75
CA PRO A 36 3.88 -13.06 0.87
C PRO A 36 4.99 -13.93 1.47
N LEU A 37 5.67 -14.72 0.64
CA LEU A 37 6.78 -15.57 1.11
C LEU A 37 7.88 -14.77 1.82
N THR A 38 8.09 -13.51 1.42
CA THR A 38 9.04 -12.60 2.07
C THR A 38 8.63 -12.22 3.49
N HIS A 39 7.33 -12.10 3.76
CA HIS A 39 6.80 -11.86 5.10
C HIS A 39 7.00 -13.08 5.99
N ILE A 40 6.62 -14.27 5.48
CA ILE A 40 6.80 -15.55 6.19
C ILE A 40 8.27 -15.75 6.54
N TYR A 41 9.16 -15.55 5.57
CA TYR A 41 10.60 -15.72 5.79
C TYR A 41 11.15 -14.74 6.83
N ALA A 42 10.72 -13.48 6.80
CA ALA A 42 11.18 -12.46 7.75
C ALA A 42 10.74 -12.74 9.20
N GLU A 43 9.63 -13.44 9.39
CA GLU A 43 9.12 -13.81 10.72
C GLU A 43 9.76 -15.10 11.21
N HIS A 44 9.89 -16.10 10.34
CA HIS A 44 10.31 -17.46 10.67
C HIS A 44 11.73 -17.79 10.19
N GLU A 45 12.62 -16.79 10.12
CA GLU A 45 13.99 -16.99 9.62
C GLU A 45 14.73 -18.09 10.40
N ASN A 46 14.50 -18.20 11.69
CA ASN A 46 15.12 -19.22 12.56
C ASN A 46 14.55 -20.63 12.38
N GLU A 47 13.32 -20.74 11.87
CA GLU A 47 12.62 -22.01 11.64
C GLU A 47 12.82 -22.51 10.21
N ILE A 48 13.16 -21.63 9.29
CA ILE A 48 13.40 -21.93 7.87
C ILE A 48 14.89 -22.14 7.64
N PRO A 49 15.38 -23.40 7.53
CA PRO A 49 16.83 -23.72 7.54
C PRO A 49 17.54 -23.38 6.23
N VAL A 50 16.93 -22.62 5.34
CA VAL A 50 17.47 -22.24 4.02
C VAL A 50 17.25 -20.75 3.77
N CYS A 51 18.09 -20.11 2.96
CA CYS A 51 17.86 -18.71 2.61
C CYS A 51 16.64 -18.55 1.68
N LEU A 52 16.06 -17.36 1.67
CA LEU A 52 14.87 -17.02 0.88
C LEU A 52 15.00 -17.39 -0.61
N ARG A 53 16.20 -17.22 -1.21
CA ARG A 53 16.47 -17.60 -2.59
C ARG A 53 16.34 -19.10 -2.81
N THR A 54 16.91 -19.89 -1.91
CA THR A 54 16.80 -21.36 -1.96
C THR A 54 15.37 -21.82 -1.80
N LEU A 55 14.60 -21.15 -0.92
CA LEU A 55 13.20 -21.43 -0.73
C LEU A 55 12.38 -21.22 -2.02
N TYR A 56 12.62 -20.13 -2.77
CA TYR A 56 12.01 -19.94 -4.08
C TYR A 56 12.42 -21.03 -5.09
N ASN A 57 13.69 -21.46 -5.08
CA ASN A 57 14.15 -22.55 -5.96
C ASN A 57 13.41 -23.86 -5.62
N TYR A 58 13.24 -24.21 -4.34
CA TYR A 58 12.50 -25.41 -3.95
C TYR A 58 11.04 -25.41 -4.41
N ILE A 59 10.39 -24.22 -4.40
CA ILE A 59 9.04 -24.08 -4.94
C ILE A 59 9.05 -24.22 -6.47
N ASP A 60 10.07 -23.66 -7.16
CA ASP A 60 10.22 -23.73 -8.62
C ASP A 60 10.44 -25.18 -9.07
N ASP A 61 11.27 -25.94 -8.33
CA ASP A 61 11.61 -27.33 -8.61
C ASP A 61 10.49 -28.30 -8.20
N GLY A 62 9.44 -27.78 -7.52
CA GLY A 62 8.29 -28.58 -7.10
C GLY A 62 8.54 -29.44 -5.86
N GLU A 63 9.58 -29.13 -5.10
CA GLU A 63 10.01 -29.86 -3.90
C GLU A 63 9.12 -29.61 -2.67
N LEU A 64 8.31 -28.54 -2.69
CA LEU A 64 7.35 -28.21 -1.63
C LEU A 64 5.91 -28.38 -2.12
N THR A 65 4.98 -28.46 -1.16
CA THR A 65 3.53 -28.53 -1.43
C THR A 65 3.04 -27.25 -2.12
N VAL A 66 3.52 -26.08 -1.68
CA VAL A 66 3.27 -24.78 -2.32
C VAL A 66 3.84 -24.76 -3.72
N LYS A 67 3.05 -24.28 -4.68
CA LYS A 67 3.46 -24.14 -6.09
C LYS A 67 3.53 -22.65 -6.49
N ASN A 68 4.18 -22.36 -7.61
CA ASN A 68 4.29 -20.99 -8.14
C ASN A 68 2.95 -20.28 -8.35
N ILE A 69 1.87 -21.03 -8.59
CA ILE A 69 0.52 -20.47 -8.75
C ILE A 69 -0.04 -19.94 -7.43
N ASP A 70 0.43 -20.46 -6.29
CA ASP A 70 0.01 -20.02 -4.96
C ASP A 70 0.73 -18.72 -4.56
N LEU A 71 1.85 -18.42 -5.22
CA LEU A 71 2.65 -17.22 -4.96
C LEU A 71 2.12 -16.01 -5.74
N ARG A 72 1.96 -14.88 -5.04
CA ARG A 72 1.28 -13.68 -5.55
C ARG A 72 1.89 -13.00 -6.77
N ARG A 73 3.19 -13.16 -7.05
CA ARG A 73 3.92 -12.40 -8.08
C ARG A 73 4.53 -13.23 -9.21
N LYS A 74 4.38 -14.55 -9.23
CA LYS A 74 5.03 -15.38 -10.26
C LYS A 74 4.23 -15.55 -11.56
N THR A 75 2.99 -15.08 -11.64
CA THR A 75 2.28 -15.02 -12.92
C THR A 75 2.87 -13.88 -13.76
N GLY A 76 3.52 -14.23 -14.87
CA GLY A 76 4.24 -13.28 -15.71
C GLY A 76 3.39 -12.10 -16.18
N TYR A 77 3.88 -10.90 -16.01
CA TYR A 77 3.26 -9.70 -16.56
C TYR A 77 3.50 -9.61 -18.06
N LYS A 78 2.47 -9.38 -18.86
CA LYS A 78 2.63 -8.94 -20.24
C LYS A 78 3.46 -7.66 -20.24
N LYS A 79 4.60 -7.66 -20.93
CA LYS A 79 5.38 -6.43 -21.16
C LYS A 79 4.45 -5.41 -21.81
N ARG A 80 4.30 -4.24 -21.19
CA ARG A 80 3.59 -3.11 -21.81
C ARG A 80 4.34 -2.74 -23.10
N GLY A 81 3.63 -2.68 -24.22
CA GLY A 81 4.19 -2.23 -25.50
C GLY A 81 4.79 -0.82 -25.34
N LYS A 82 5.93 -0.57 -26.02
CA LYS A 82 6.53 0.76 -26.09
C LYS A 82 5.54 1.74 -26.73
N GLY A 83 5.34 2.90 -26.10
CA GLY A 83 4.90 4.10 -26.79
C GLY A 83 3.41 4.41 -26.78
N TYR A 84 2.86 4.69 -25.58
CA TYR A 84 1.72 5.62 -25.52
C TYR A 84 2.28 7.03 -25.27
N GLN A 85 2.13 7.91 -26.26
CA GLN A 85 2.34 9.34 -26.03
C GLN A 85 1.01 9.92 -25.52
N PRO A 86 1.03 10.67 -24.40
CA PRO A 86 -0.19 11.31 -23.92
C PRO A 86 -0.72 12.30 -24.96
N PRO A 87 -2.04 12.44 -25.10
CA PRO A 87 -2.60 13.49 -25.93
C PRO A 87 -2.08 14.88 -25.49
N LEU A 88 -1.70 15.71 -26.46
CA LEU A 88 -1.15 17.07 -26.28
C LEU A 88 -2.07 18.07 -25.54
N GLY A 89 -3.23 17.65 -25.04
CA GLY A 89 -4.25 18.50 -24.40
C GLY A 89 -4.23 18.60 -22.88
N PHE A 90 -3.26 17.97 -22.18
CA PHE A 90 -3.25 17.96 -20.70
C PHE A 90 -2.44 19.09 -20.05
N ALA A 91 -1.83 19.98 -20.82
CA ALA A 91 -0.86 20.95 -20.32
C ALA A 91 -1.44 22.15 -19.56
N ASN A 92 -2.73 22.49 -19.76
CA ASN A 92 -3.35 23.69 -19.19
C ASN A 92 -4.67 23.35 -18.48
N ILE A 93 -4.57 22.78 -17.29
CA ILE A 93 -5.74 22.62 -16.43
C ILE A 93 -5.56 23.58 -15.25
N GLU A 94 -6.48 24.53 -15.10
CA GLU A 94 -6.45 25.65 -14.15
C GLU A 94 -6.17 25.23 -12.70
N PHE A 95 -6.75 24.11 -12.23
CA PHE A 95 -6.55 23.59 -10.88
C PHE A 95 -5.09 23.15 -10.59
N ARG A 96 -4.27 22.95 -11.64
CA ARG A 96 -2.85 22.56 -11.53
C ARG A 96 -1.90 23.75 -11.46
N GLN A 97 -2.40 24.97 -11.64
CA GLN A 97 -1.53 26.15 -11.65
C GLN A 97 -0.85 26.31 -10.28
N GLY A 98 0.49 26.34 -10.27
CA GLY A 98 1.29 26.37 -9.05
C GLY A 98 1.30 25.06 -8.24
N ARG A 99 0.79 23.95 -8.83
CA ARG A 99 0.67 22.64 -8.18
C ARG A 99 1.12 21.48 -9.08
N THR A 100 1.95 21.76 -10.07
CA THR A 100 2.53 20.73 -10.96
C THR A 100 3.56 19.89 -10.21
N TYR A 101 4.00 18.79 -10.79
CA TYR A 101 5.10 18.02 -10.21
C TYR A 101 6.40 18.82 -10.10
N THR A 102 6.65 19.72 -11.06
CA THR A 102 7.78 20.66 -10.97
C THR A 102 7.64 21.61 -9.77
N ASP A 103 6.43 22.12 -9.51
CA ASP A 103 6.17 22.95 -8.32
C ASP A 103 6.37 22.14 -7.03
N PHE A 104 5.96 20.85 -7.03
CA PHE A 104 6.25 19.91 -5.93
C PHE A 104 7.76 19.77 -5.69
N GLU A 105 8.57 19.56 -6.73
CA GLU A 105 10.03 19.46 -6.60
C GLU A 105 10.66 20.75 -6.03
N TYR A 106 10.13 21.91 -6.40
CA TYR A 106 10.56 23.19 -5.80
C TYR A 106 10.15 23.28 -4.32
N ALA A 107 8.93 22.89 -3.97
CA ALA A 107 8.43 22.90 -2.60
C ALA A 107 9.24 21.94 -1.71
N MET A 108 9.58 20.74 -2.22
CA MET A 108 10.44 19.77 -1.53
C MET A 108 11.83 20.35 -1.23
N LYS A 109 12.42 21.10 -2.16
CA LYS A 109 13.73 21.73 -1.93
C LYS A 109 13.68 22.90 -0.96
N ALA A 110 12.54 23.62 -0.89
CA ALA A 110 12.41 24.85 -0.13
C ALA A 110 11.81 24.66 1.26
N LYS A 111 10.94 23.66 1.46
CA LYS A 111 10.09 23.61 2.64
C LYS A 111 9.88 22.20 3.21
N TYR A 112 9.79 21.18 2.38
CA TYR A 112 9.38 19.83 2.82
C TYR A 112 10.50 18.81 2.71
N THR A 113 10.38 17.72 3.44
CA THR A 113 11.24 16.54 3.37
C THR A 113 10.49 15.35 2.76
N GLU A 114 11.21 14.31 2.32
CA GLU A 114 10.57 13.09 1.77
C GLU A 114 9.66 12.39 2.79
N ASP A 115 9.99 12.47 4.08
CA ASP A 115 9.21 11.87 5.16
C ASP A 115 7.86 12.57 5.41
N GLU A 116 7.73 13.83 4.99
CA GLU A 116 6.51 14.61 5.10
C GLU A 116 5.51 14.35 3.96
N VAL A 117 5.93 13.61 2.92
CA VAL A 117 5.09 13.37 1.75
C VAL A 117 4.08 12.26 2.01
N VAL A 118 2.81 12.58 1.73
CA VAL A 118 1.71 11.60 1.66
C VAL A 118 1.30 11.42 0.20
N GLU A 119 1.40 10.21 -0.34
CA GLU A 119 0.86 9.90 -1.66
C GLU A 119 -0.62 9.54 -1.54
N MET A 120 -1.45 10.07 -2.45
CA MET A 120 -2.90 9.84 -2.45
C MET A 120 -3.37 9.33 -3.81
N ASP A 121 -4.34 8.39 -3.79
CA ASP A 121 -4.93 7.80 -4.99
C ASP A 121 -6.31 7.21 -4.70
N THR A 122 -7.02 6.77 -5.72
CA THR A 122 -8.27 6.02 -5.56
C THR A 122 -8.22 4.63 -6.17
N VAL A 123 -8.80 3.67 -5.46
CA VAL A 123 -8.95 2.30 -5.96
C VAL A 123 -10.40 2.04 -6.32
N LYS A 124 -10.63 1.78 -7.62
CA LYS A 124 -11.95 1.48 -8.18
C LYS A 124 -12.25 -0.02 -8.10
N GLY A 125 -13.48 -0.36 -7.76
CA GLY A 125 -14.00 -1.73 -7.87
C GLY A 125 -14.44 -2.04 -9.30
N VAL A 126 -15.71 -1.86 -9.61
CA VAL A 126 -16.29 -1.92 -10.95
C VAL A 126 -16.12 -0.57 -11.66
N ARG A 127 -15.97 -0.58 -13.00
CA ARG A 127 -15.48 0.59 -13.76
C ARG A 127 -16.31 1.88 -13.66
N GLU A 128 -17.62 1.81 -13.47
CA GLU A 128 -18.47 2.98 -13.78
C GLU A 128 -19.27 3.56 -12.61
N GLN A 129 -19.66 2.80 -11.60
CA GLN A 129 -20.49 3.30 -10.51
C GLN A 129 -20.23 2.56 -9.19
N GLY A 130 -20.48 3.24 -8.07
CA GLY A 130 -20.43 2.68 -6.74
C GLY A 130 -19.24 3.12 -5.89
N LYS A 131 -19.11 2.48 -4.75
CA LYS A 131 -18.09 2.79 -3.75
C LYS A 131 -16.67 2.67 -4.33
N ARG A 132 -15.78 3.53 -3.83
CA ARG A 132 -14.34 3.54 -4.12
C ARG A 132 -13.54 3.59 -2.82
N LEU A 133 -12.28 3.19 -2.87
CA LEU A 133 -11.37 3.45 -1.77
C LEU A 133 -10.56 4.70 -2.09
N LEU A 134 -10.55 5.66 -1.18
CA LEU A 134 -9.48 6.64 -1.09
C LEU A 134 -8.33 5.97 -0.35
N THR A 135 -7.14 6.06 -0.89
CA THR A 135 -5.93 5.50 -0.31
C THR A 135 -4.93 6.62 -0.09
N MET A 136 -4.30 6.65 1.07
CA MET A 136 -3.22 7.56 1.40
C MET A 136 -2.06 6.75 1.98
N ILE A 137 -0.83 7.06 1.61
CA ILE A 137 0.35 6.37 2.12
C ILE A 137 1.41 7.37 2.54
N PHE A 138 1.90 7.24 3.75
CA PHE A 138 3.02 8.04 4.25
C PHE A 138 4.34 7.50 3.70
N ARG A 139 5.18 8.35 3.10
CA ARG A 139 6.51 7.93 2.63
C ARG A 139 7.42 7.55 3.79
N LYS A 140 7.32 8.23 4.95
CA LYS A 140 8.11 8.01 6.16
C LYS A 140 8.16 6.53 6.57
N ASN A 141 7.01 5.90 6.69
CA ASN A 141 6.87 4.56 7.27
C ASN A 141 6.06 3.57 6.42
N ASN A 142 5.60 4.00 5.24
CA ASN A 142 4.73 3.22 4.34
C ASN A 142 3.39 2.79 4.95
N VAL A 143 2.93 3.42 6.03
CA VAL A 143 1.59 3.19 6.56
C VAL A 143 0.56 3.68 5.55
N MET A 144 -0.39 2.82 5.23
CA MET A 144 -1.47 3.09 4.29
C MET A 144 -2.78 3.29 5.04
N LEU A 145 -3.47 4.40 4.74
CA LEU A 145 -4.83 4.65 5.17
C LEU A 145 -5.82 4.27 4.06
N LEU A 146 -6.94 3.71 4.42
CA LEU A 146 -8.01 3.29 3.52
C LEU A 146 -9.37 3.85 3.97
N PHE A 147 -10.01 4.64 3.12
CA PHE A 147 -11.35 5.17 3.38
C PHE A 147 -12.33 4.70 2.31
N LEU A 148 -13.47 4.17 2.73
CA LEU A 148 -14.53 3.73 1.82
C LEU A 148 -15.45 4.89 1.47
N MET A 149 -15.29 5.40 0.26
CA MET A 149 -16.13 6.47 -0.26
C MET A 149 -17.40 5.91 -0.94
N PRO A 150 -18.54 6.58 -0.84
CA PRO A 150 -19.78 6.15 -1.50
C PRO A 150 -19.69 6.23 -3.04
N ASP A 151 -18.83 7.12 -3.53
CA ASP A 151 -18.61 7.34 -4.96
C ASP A 151 -17.20 7.91 -5.21
N GLY A 152 -16.90 8.29 -6.45
CA GLY A 152 -15.63 8.92 -6.83
C GLY A 152 -15.74 10.41 -7.09
N LYS A 153 -16.54 11.12 -6.35
CA LYS A 153 -16.70 12.57 -6.46
C LYS A 153 -15.75 13.30 -5.53
N ALA A 154 -15.45 14.56 -5.87
CA ALA A 154 -14.58 15.41 -5.06
C ALA A 154 -15.14 15.63 -3.64
N GLU A 155 -16.47 15.72 -3.50
CA GLU A 155 -17.14 15.85 -2.21
C GLU A 155 -16.91 14.65 -1.28
N SER A 156 -16.71 13.45 -1.85
CA SER A 156 -16.42 12.25 -1.06
C SER A 156 -14.97 12.25 -0.54
N VAL A 157 -14.03 12.79 -1.32
CA VAL A 157 -12.65 13.01 -0.88
C VAL A 157 -12.61 14.09 0.20
N LYS A 158 -13.29 15.23 -0.02
CA LYS A 158 -13.41 16.29 0.99
C LYS A 158 -13.89 15.75 2.32
N ARG A 159 -14.96 14.94 2.32
CA ARG A 159 -15.49 14.34 3.56
C ARG A 159 -14.46 13.48 4.30
N ALA A 160 -13.56 12.81 3.61
CA ALA A 160 -12.49 12.05 4.26
C ALA A 160 -11.47 12.99 4.94
N PHE A 161 -11.14 14.11 4.30
CA PHE A 161 -10.29 15.15 4.90
C PHE A 161 -10.95 15.78 6.12
N ASP A 162 -12.22 16.19 5.98
CA ASP A 162 -12.98 16.79 7.08
C ASP A 162 -13.13 15.81 8.27
N TYR A 163 -13.30 14.52 7.99
CA TYR A 163 -13.36 13.47 9.01
C TYR A 163 -12.03 13.33 9.77
N LEU A 164 -10.91 13.35 9.06
CA LEU A 164 -9.57 13.29 9.66
C LEU A 164 -9.30 14.55 10.51
N GLU A 165 -9.61 15.74 9.96
CA GLU A 165 -9.41 16.99 10.67
C GLU A 165 -10.29 17.08 11.92
N ALA A 166 -11.57 16.69 11.82
CA ALA A 166 -12.48 16.69 12.96
C ALA A 166 -12.06 15.72 14.08
N GLY A 167 -11.41 14.61 13.72
CA GLY A 167 -10.96 13.61 14.68
C GLY A 167 -9.62 13.90 15.32
N LEU A 168 -8.72 14.58 14.61
CA LEU A 168 -7.34 14.84 15.05
C LEU A 168 -7.12 16.30 15.51
N GLY A 169 -8.00 17.19 15.12
CA GLY A 169 -7.75 18.62 15.20
C GLY A 169 -6.84 19.13 14.07
N ILE A 170 -6.94 20.42 13.78
CA ILE A 170 -6.25 21.04 12.64
C ILE A 170 -4.73 20.97 12.78
N GLU A 171 -4.18 21.13 13.98
CA GLU A 171 -2.73 21.16 14.20
C GLU A 171 -2.09 19.78 13.98
N VAL A 172 -2.69 18.71 14.48
CA VAL A 172 -2.23 17.34 14.24
C VAL A 172 -2.41 16.98 12.77
N PHE A 173 -3.54 17.38 12.14
CA PHE A 173 -3.75 17.16 10.72
C PHE A 173 -2.62 17.79 9.88
N ARG A 174 -2.24 19.04 10.15
CA ARG A 174 -1.16 19.76 9.44
C ARG A 174 0.19 19.08 9.57
N ARG A 175 0.52 18.55 10.75
CA ARG A 175 1.79 17.85 10.97
C ARG A 175 1.83 16.50 10.28
N LEU A 176 0.72 15.78 10.23
CA LEU A 176 0.64 14.47 9.57
C LEU A 176 0.48 14.57 8.05
N PHE A 177 -0.21 15.58 7.54
CA PHE A 177 -0.51 15.74 6.12
C PHE A 177 -0.01 17.08 5.55
N PRO A 178 1.26 17.46 5.75
CA PRO A 178 1.75 18.77 5.36
C PRO A 178 1.80 18.94 3.83
N VAL A 179 2.11 17.87 3.10
CA VAL A 179 2.16 17.85 1.64
C VAL A 179 1.63 16.55 1.07
N ILE A 180 0.70 16.66 0.12
CA ILE A 180 0.05 15.52 -0.52
C ILE A 180 0.34 15.52 -2.01
N LEU A 181 0.78 14.37 -2.54
CA LEU A 181 1.03 14.15 -3.96
C LEU A 181 -0.03 13.20 -4.53
N THR A 182 -0.78 13.64 -5.55
CA THR A 182 -1.86 12.86 -6.15
C THR A 182 -1.80 12.84 -7.68
N ASP A 183 -2.69 12.08 -8.33
CA ASP A 183 -2.85 12.14 -9.78
C ASP A 183 -3.87 13.22 -10.21
N ASN A 184 -4.14 13.29 -11.51
CA ASN A 184 -5.07 14.26 -12.09
C ASN A 184 -6.52 13.73 -12.10
N GLY A 185 -6.90 12.86 -11.18
CA GLY A 185 -8.25 12.33 -11.06
C GLY A 185 -9.31 13.43 -10.90
N SER A 186 -10.50 13.22 -11.45
CA SER A 186 -11.59 14.18 -11.34
C SER A 186 -12.02 14.43 -9.89
N GLU A 187 -11.80 13.46 -9.04
CA GLU A 187 -12.06 13.48 -7.60
C GLU A 187 -11.15 14.43 -6.81
N PHE A 188 -10.01 14.83 -7.37
CA PHE A 188 -9.01 15.70 -6.72
C PHE A 188 -8.99 17.13 -7.27
N LYS A 189 -9.90 17.48 -8.20
CA LYS A 189 -9.86 18.78 -8.89
C LYS A 189 -10.34 19.97 -8.06
N LYS A 190 -11.10 19.73 -7.01
CA LYS A 190 -11.56 20.80 -6.10
C LYS A 190 -10.52 21.08 -5.03
N VAL A 191 -9.34 21.53 -5.48
CA VAL A 191 -8.15 21.64 -4.65
C VAL A 191 -8.35 22.57 -3.45
N ASP A 192 -9.02 23.71 -3.62
CA ASP A 192 -9.26 24.66 -2.54
C ASP A 192 -10.13 24.03 -1.41
N GLU A 193 -11.07 23.15 -1.75
CA GLU A 193 -11.86 22.41 -0.77
C GLU A 193 -11.05 21.37 0.01
N LEU A 194 -9.89 20.94 -0.54
CA LEU A 194 -8.98 19.98 0.10
C LEU A 194 -7.88 20.69 0.90
N GLU A 195 -7.35 21.81 0.39
CA GLU A 195 -6.27 22.56 1.03
C GLU A 195 -6.75 23.50 2.13
N LEU A 196 -7.97 24.05 2.00
CA LEU A 196 -8.48 25.06 2.91
C LEU A 196 -9.49 24.48 3.90
N THR A 197 -9.49 25.02 5.11
CA THR A 197 -10.50 24.79 6.14
C THR A 197 -10.79 26.11 6.83
N THR A 198 -11.77 26.12 7.73
CA THR A 198 -12.13 27.30 8.52
C THR A 198 -11.70 27.08 9.97
N ASP A 199 -10.96 28.03 10.53
CA ASP A 199 -10.58 27.99 11.93
C ASP A 199 -11.76 28.34 12.88
N GLU A 200 -11.50 28.34 14.18
CA GLU A 200 -12.51 28.63 15.22
C GLU A 200 -13.08 30.06 15.13
N ASP A 201 -12.30 31.01 14.58
CA ASP A 201 -12.70 32.39 14.39
C ASP A 201 -13.41 32.65 13.04
N GLY A 202 -13.53 31.60 12.20
CA GLY A 202 -14.18 31.66 10.90
C GLY A 202 -13.29 32.11 9.75
N PHE A 203 -11.97 32.20 9.94
CA PHE A 203 -11.02 32.53 8.87
C PHE A 203 -10.62 31.29 8.08
N LEU A 204 -10.45 31.48 6.76
CA LEU A 204 -9.92 30.43 5.89
C LEU A 204 -8.41 30.27 6.12
N ILE A 205 -8.02 29.05 6.44
CA ILE A 205 -6.63 28.68 6.68
C ILE A 205 -6.26 27.44 5.87
N TYR A 206 -4.98 27.30 5.53
CA TYR A 206 -4.47 26.10 4.87
C TYR A 206 -4.31 24.95 5.86
N ARG A 207 -4.84 23.76 5.53
CA ARG A 207 -4.62 22.52 6.29
C ARG A 207 -3.57 21.59 5.66
N THR A 208 -3.31 21.71 4.35
CA THR A 208 -2.32 20.91 3.62
C THR A 208 -1.90 21.65 2.34
N SER A 209 -0.88 21.14 1.66
CA SER A 209 -0.52 21.54 0.30
C SER A 209 -0.65 20.36 -0.65
N LEU A 210 -1.38 20.53 -1.76
CA LEU A 210 -1.67 19.48 -2.71
C LEU A 210 -0.91 19.69 -4.02
N TYR A 211 -0.25 18.64 -4.52
CA TYR A 211 0.47 18.67 -5.80
C TYR A 211 0.03 17.50 -6.69
N TYR A 212 0.18 17.67 -7.99
CA TYR A 212 -0.27 16.72 -9.00
C TYR A 212 0.89 16.13 -9.77
N CYS A 213 0.92 14.80 -9.87
CA CYS A 213 1.82 14.09 -10.76
C CYS A 213 1.59 14.48 -12.22
N ASP A 214 2.63 14.34 -13.03
CA ASP A 214 2.48 14.46 -14.48
C ASP A 214 1.58 13.35 -15.04
N PRO A 215 0.85 13.63 -16.12
CA PRO A 215 0.03 12.62 -16.78
C PRO A 215 0.87 11.41 -17.18
N MET A 216 0.38 10.20 -16.86
CA MET A 216 1.05 8.92 -17.14
C MET A 216 2.38 8.67 -16.41
N ALA A 217 2.77 9.52 -15.48
CA ALA A 217 4.00 9.42 -14.70
C ALA A 217 3.80 8.68 -13.37
N SER A 218 3.33 7.44 -13.44
CA SER A 218 3.02 6.62 -12.25
C SER A 218 4.22 6.40 -11.30
N TRP A 219 5.45 6.51 -11.83
CA TRP A 219 6.67 6.42 -11.02
C TRP A 219 6.83 7.56 -10.01
N GLN A 220 6.15 8.71 -10.20
CA GLN A 220 6.20 9.86 -9.29
C GLN A 220 5.50 9.58 -7.96
N LYS A 221 4.59 8.59 -7.91
CA LYS A 221 3.94 8.08 -6.70
C LYS A 221 4.06 6.55 -6.60
N GLY A 222 5.31 6.08 -6.63
CA GLY A 222 5.61 4.66 -6.68
C GLY A 222 5.29 3.90 -5.39
N CYS A 223 5.24 4.57 -4.24
CA CYS A 223 4.91 3.93 -2.96
C CYS A 223 3.47 3.42 -2.97
N ILE A 224 2.50 4.28 -3.32
CA ILE A 224 1.09 3.91 -3.28
C ILE A 224 0.73 2.87 -4.34
N GLU A 225 1.26 2.99 -5.57
CA GLU A 225 0.98 2.02 -6.63
C GLU A 225 1.42 0.60 -6.26
N LYS A 226 2.61 0.48 -5.68
CA LYS A 226 3.14 -0.80 -5.19
C LYS A 226 2.28 -1.39 -4.07
N ASN A 227 1.76 -0.54 -3.21
CA ASN A 227 0.94 -0.95 -2.07
C ASN A 227 -0.50 -1.33 -2.47
N HIS A 228 -1.03 -0.80 -3.59
CA HIS A 228 -2.32 -1.22 -4.12
C HIS A 228 -2.39 -2.72 -4.45
N GLU A 229 -1.26 -3.38 -4.68
CA GLU A 229 -1.24 -4.84 -4.88
C GLU A 229 -1.78 -5.59 -3.66
N PHE A 230 -1.49 -5.14 -2.43
CA PHE A 230 -2.01 -5.76 -1.21
C PHE A 230 -3.53 -5.66 -1.13
N ILE A 231 -4.10 -4.51 -1.51
CA ILE A 231 -5.57 -4.36 -1.61
C ILE A 231 -6.12 -5.39 -2.59
N ARG A 232 -5.43 -5.59 -3.73
CA ARG A 232 -5.88 -6.51 -4.79
C ARG A 232 -5.77 -7.98 -4.44
N TYR A 233 -5.03 -8.33 -3.41
CA TYR A 233 -5.01 -9.70 -2.89
C TYR A 233 -6.32 -10.05 -2.21
N ALA A 234 -6.88 -9.16 -1.39
CA ALA A 234 -8.15 -9.37 -0.71
C ALA A 234 -9.37 -8.94 -1.55
N ILE A 235 -9.24 -7.87 -2.34
CA ILE A 235 -10.29 -7.34 -3.21
C ILE A 235 -9.79 -7.35 -4.66
N PRO A 236 -10.01 -8.43 -5.43
CA PRO A 236 -9.57 -8.53 -6.81
C PRO A 236 -10.13 -7.43 -7.72
N LYS A 237 -9.42 -7.13 -8.82
CA LYS A 237 -9.90 -6.16 -9.83
C LYS A 237 -11.29 -6.56 -10.34
N LYS A 238 -12.13 -5.59 -10.61
CA LYS A 238 -13.52 -5.74 -11.08
C LYS A 238 -14.51 -6.31 -10.04
N LYS A 239 -14.11 -6.50 -8.78
CA LYS A 239 -15.05 -6.80 -7.71
C LYS A 239 -15.70 -5.51 -7.22
N SER A 240 -17.03 -5.53 -7.01
CA SER A 240 -17.76 -4.39 -6.46
C SER A 240 -17.34 -4.13 -5.00
N LEU A 241 -17.22 -2.86 -4.64
CA LEU A 241 -16.97 -2.41 -3.27
C LEU A 241 -18.26 -2.15 -2.49
N ASN A 242 -19.43 -2.28 -3.11
CA ASN A 242 -20.70 -1.90 -2.51
C ASN A 242 -21.10 -2.78 -1.31
N SER A 243 -20.63 -4.03 -1.28
CA SER A 243 -20.91 -4.98 -0.19
C SER A 243 -20.08 -4.73 1.08
N TYR A 244 -19.03 -3.91 1.01
CA TYR A 244 -18.15 -3.63 2.15
C TYR A 244 -18.62 -2.38 2.91
N ASN A 245 -18.30 -2.33 4.20
CA ASN A 245 -18.42 -1.16 5.06
C ASN A 245 -17.01 -0.66 5.47
N GLN A 246 -16.94 0.44 6.23
CA GLN A 246 -15.65 0.99 6.66
C GLN A 246 -14.91 0.05 7.62
N ASP A 247 -15.61 -0.70 8.47
CA ASP A 247 -14.98 -1.67 9.40
C ASP A 247 -14.28 -2.80 8.63
N ASP A 248 -14.90 -3.30 7.55
CA ASP A 248 -14.26 -4.26 6.64
C ASP A 248 -12.97 -3.70 6.06
N ILE A 249 -13.00 -2.42 5.65
CA ILE A 249 -11.83 -1.75 5.06
C ILE A 249 -10.76 -1.45 6.12
N THR A 250 -11.15 -1.06 7.33
CA THR A 250 -10.23 -0.89 8.47
C THR A 250 -9.55 -2.21 8.82
N LYS A 251 -10.31 -3.32 8.81
CA LYS A 251 -9.73 -4.66 8.99
C LYS A 251 -8.66 -4.95 7.92
N LEU A 252 -8.97 -4.73 6.65
CA LEU A 252 -8.01 -4.90 5.55
C LEU A 252 -6.78 -4.00 5.74
N MET A 253 -6.97 -2.74 6.12
CA MET A 253 -5.91 -1.77 6.37
C MET A 253 -4.94 -2.29 7.44
N ASN A 254 -5.45 -2.84 8.55
CA ASN A 254 -4.62 -3.40 9.61
C ASN A 254 -3.79 -4.59 9.11
N HIS A 255 -4.37 -5.51 8.35
CA HIS A 255 -3.62 -6.61 7.76
C HIS A 255 -2.54 -6.15 6.77
N ILE A 256 -2.82 -5.15 5.92
CA ILE A 256 -1.85 -4.61 4.96
C ILE A 256 -0.66 -3.96 5.67
N ASN A 257 -0.94 -3.15 6.71
CA ASN A 257 0.10 -2.43 7.45
C ASN A 257 0.91 -3.34 8.39
N SER A 258 0.45 -4.57 8.62
CA SER A 258 1.16 -5.58 9.42
C SER A 258 2.06 -6.50 8.59
N VAL A 259 2.11 -6.32 7.25
CA VAL A 259 2.97 -7.15 6.38
C VAL A 259 4.41 -6.70 6.46
N LYS A 260 5.30 -7.57 6.88
CA LYS A 260 6.76 -7.34 6.80
C LYS A 260 7.24 -7.30 5.35
N ARG A 261 8.13 -6.35 5.04
CA ARG A 261 8.54 -6.05 3.66
C ARG A 261 10.06 -5.91 3.57
N PRO A 262 10.72 -6.57 2.60
CA PRO A 262 12.17 -6.44 2.42
C PRO A 262 12.62 -4.99 2.21
N GLY A 263 11.84 -4.18 1.48
CA GLY A 263 12.13 -2.76 1.24
C GLY A 263 12.05 -1.87 2.49
N LEU A 264 11.54 -2.41 3.61
CA LEU A 264 11.44 -1.75 4.91
C LEU A 264 12.37 -2.43 5.95
N GLY A 265 13.44 -3.07 5.51
CA GLY A 265 14.34 -3.79 6.41
C GLY A 265 13.70 -4.99 7.12
N ASN A 266 12.78 -5.68 6.43
CA ASN A 266 11.97 -6.79 6.96
C ASN A 266 11.04 -6.40 8.12
N LYS A 267 10.73 -5.12 8.25
CA LYS A 267 9.70 -4.61 9.17
C LYS A 267 8.37 -4.40 8.43
N SER A 268 7.29 -4.41 9.18
CA SER A 268 5.97 -3.95 8.72
C SER A 268 5.87 -2.42 8.84
N PRO A 269 4.95 -1.75 8.12
CA PRO A 269 4.66 -0.34 8.31
C PRO A 269 4.38 0.04 9.77
N TYR A 270 3.63 -0.76 10.51
CA TYR A 270 3.33 -0.49 11.92
C TYR A 270 4.56 -0.60 12.83
N GLU A 271 5.50 -1.50 12.54
CA GLU A 271 6.76 -1.61 13.28
C GLU A 271 7.73 -0.46 12.99
N LEU A 272 7.45 0.38 12.00
CA LEU A 272 8.20 1.59 11.68
C LEU A 272 7.60 2.86 12.30
N VAL A 273 6.41 2.77 12.90
CA VAL A 273 5.84 3.87 13.68
C VAL A 273 6.58 3.96 15.00
N GLU A 274 7.21 5.09 15.24
CA GLU A 274 7.93 5.35 16.48
C GLU A 274 6.95 5.48 17.65
N GLU A 275 7.31 4.92 18.81
CA GLU A 275 6.44 4.92 19.98
C GLU A 275 6.20 6.33 20.54
N ASP A 276 7.14 7.26 20.33
CA ASP A 276 7.10 8.65 20.73
C ASP A 276 6.51 9.61 19.67
N ASP A 277 6.10 9.09 18.49
CA ASP A 277 5.35 9.86 17.50
C ASP A 277 3.88 10.00 17.95
N GLU A 278 3.64 10.95 18.86
CA GLU A 278 2.31 11.16 19.48
C GLU A 278 1.21 11.41 18.46
N ASP A 279 1.49 12.18 17.40
CA ASP A 279 0.53 12.48 16.34
C ASP A 279 0.12 11.21 15.59
N PHE A 280 1.10 10.34 15.29
CA PHE A 280 0.82 9.08 14.60
C PHE A 280 0.08 8.10 15.51
N GLN A 281 0.40 8.07 16.82
CA GLN A 281 -0.32 7.28 17.81
C GLN A 281 -1.79 7.75 17.94
N GLU A 282 -2.03 9.05 17.89
CA GLU A 282 -3.40 9.62 17.90
C GLU A 282 -4.17 9.22 16.65
N LEU A 283 -3.57 9.34 15.44
CA LEU A 283 -4.14 8.87 14.19
C LEU A 283 -4.51 7.38 14.26
N MET A 284 -3.60 6.54 14.78
CA MET A 284 -3.84 5.11 14.91
C MET A 284 -5.03 4.81 15.83
N ARG A 285 -5.10 5.47 16.98
CA ARG A 285 -6.24 5.33 17.91
C ARG A 285 -7.56 5.77 17.27
N PHE A 286 -7.55 6.94 16.63
CA PHE A 286 -8.74 7.49 15.96
C PHE A 286 -9.29 6.57 14.88
N LEU A 287 -8.42 6.02 14.03
CA LEU A 287 -8.80 5.13 12.93
C LEU A 287 -8.90 3.64 13.34
N LYS A 288 -8.75 3.31 14.63
CA LYS A 288 -8.76 1.93 15.17
C LYS A 288 -7.71 1.04 14.51
N MET A 289 -6.54 1.62 14.24
CA MET A 289 -5.41 0.94 13.63
C MET A 289 -4.63 0.17 14.70
N HIS A 290 -4.24 -1.07 14.40
CA HIS A 290 -3.45 -1.91 15.30
C HIS A 290 -2.68 -2.98 14.53
N LEU A 291 -1.55 -3.39 15.10
CA LEU A 291 -0.73 -4.46 14.56
C LEU A 291 -1.47 -5.80 14.66
N ILE A 292 -1.51 -6.53 13.57
CA ILE A 292 -1.98 -7.92 13.52
C ILE A 292 -0.76 -8.83 13.76
N PRO A 293 -0.87 -9.83 14.64
CA PRO A 293 0.20 -10.82 14.81
C PRO A 293 0.64 -11.39 13.46
N PRO A 294 1.94 -11.57 13.20
CA PRO A 294 2.45 -11.95 11.89
C PRO A 294 1.77 -13.19 11.30
N ASP A 295 1.60 -14.24 12.09
CA ASP A 295 0.94 -15.48 11.65
C ASP A 295 -0.56 -15.33 11.37
N GLU A 296 -1.18 -14.27 11.88
CA GLU A 296 -2.61 -13.99 11.68
C GLU A 296 -2.86 -13.08 10.49
N VAL A 297 -1.82 -12.50 9.89
CA VAL A 297 -1.96 -11.69 8.68
C VAL A 297 -2.67 -12.51 7.59
N HIS A 298 -3.78 -11.95 7.09
CA HIS A 298 -4.66 -12.62 6.13
C HIS A 298 -5.00 -11.69 4.96
N LEU A 299 -4.57 -12.04 3.76
CA LEU A 299 -4.72 -11.21 2.56
C LEU A 299 -5.44 -11.99 1.43
N MET A 300 -6.55 -12.62 1.78
CA MET A 300 -7.39 -13.37 0.84
C MET A 300 -8.82 -12.81 0.84
N PRO A 301 -9.62 -13.06 -0.20
CA PRO A 301 -11.00 -12.57 -0.28
C PRO A 301 -11.93 -13.02 0.86
N ASP A 302 -11.62 -14.13 1.50
CA ASP A 302 -12.37 -14.67 2.65
C ASP A 302 -12.09 -13.93 3.97
N LEU A 303 -11.14 -12.96 3.99
CA LEU A 303 -10.94 -12.02 5.10
C LEU A 303 -12.24 -11.38 5.58
N PHE A 304 -13.18 -11.13 4.66
CA PHE A 304 -14.44 -10.45 4.90
C PHE A 304 -15.62 -11.37 5.20
N VAL A 305 -15.41 -12.68 5.20
CA VAL A 305 -16.46 -13.65 5.56
C VAL A 305 -16.69 -13.54 7.07
N LYS A 306 -17.90 -13.13 7.46
CA LYS A 306 -18.32 -13.16 8.87
C LYS A 306 -18.42 -14.62 9.28
N LYS A 307 -17.62 -15.01 10.25
CA LYS A 307 -17.73 -16.33 10.91
C LYS A 307 -18.99 -16.38 11.77
#